data_bded0ef02d2cd98a5bc7356ff3115224
#
_entry.id   bded0ef02d2cd98a5bc7356ff3115224
#
_cell.length_a   1.000
_cell.length_b   1.000
_cell.length_c   1.000
_cell.angle_alpha   90.00
_cell.angle_beta   90.00
_cell.angle_gamma   90.00
#
_symmetry.space_group_name_H-M   'P 1'
#
loop_
_entity.id
_entity.type
_entity.pdbx_description
1 polymer ?
#
loop_
_entity_poly.entity_id
_entity_poly.type
_entity_poly.pdbx_seq_one_letter_code
_entity_poly.pdbx_strand_id
1 'polypeptide(L)'
;MALLRTVMTAGAVTVLTVSSTVGLATAAPLERGRVHDSFSEVVEDCGLTLRHDFEVDVTFLFNFHGPDGLAYLLETFHGTQSWTNLANDQSYTVVFNNVSKDLKVTDNGDDTLTLLVMNAGANKWFGPDGELLFIDSGTFRFEILIDHGGTPTYPFDDEELEFLGVVKDLTGRADTDGRDFCDDIHEFIG
;
A
#
# COMPACT_ATOMS: atom_id res chain seq x y z
N MET A 1 5.69 11.01 3.65
CA MET A 1 4.66 9.96 3.50
C MET A 1 4.66 9.38 2.08
N ALA A 2 5.81 8.93 1.57
CA ALA A 2 5.96 8.47 0.18
C ALA A 2 6.43 7.00 0.11
N LEU A 3 6.02 6.13 1.03
CA LEU A 3 6.65 4.81 1.20
C LEU A 3 5.78 3.61 0.85
N LEU A 4 4.57 3.77 0.30
CA LEU A 4 3.69 2.62 0.18
C LEU A 4 3.34 2.14 -1.24
N ARG A 5 3.92 2.68 -2.30
CA ARG A 5 3.62 2.22 -3.67
C ARG A 5 4.80 1.73 -4.52
N THR A 6 6.00 1.66 -4.01
CA THR A 6 7.18 1.23 -4.80
C THR A 6 7.37 -0.30 -4.87
N VAL A 7 6.42 -1.12 -4.42
CA VAL A 7 6.57 -2.59 -4.35
C VAL A 7 6.02 -3.34 -5.57
N MET A 8 5.49 -2.66 -6.59
CA MET A 8 4.91 -3.35 -7.77
C MET A 8 5.81 -3.37 -9.02
N THR A 9 7.10 -3.44 -8.90
CA THR A 9 7.95 -3.72 -10.07
C THR A 9 8.75 -4.99 -9.87
N ALA A 10 8.28 -6.08 -10.42
CA ALA A 10 8.93 -7.27 -10.93
C ALA A 10 8.30 -8.58 -10.44
N GLY A 11 7.21 -8.96 -11.03
CA GLY A 11 6.73 -10.34 -10.97
C GLY A 11 6.11 -10.70 -12.31
N ALA A 12 6.81 -11.48 -13.13
CA ALA A 12 6.27 -12.01 -14.38
C ALA A 12 5.08 -12.93 -14.08
N VAL A 13 3.86 -12.46 -14.33
CA VAL A 13 2.63 -13.24 -14.21
C VAL A 13 2.47 -14.08 -15.47
N THR A 14 2.54 -15.40 -15.32
CA THR A 14 2.23 -16.36 -16.38
C THR A 14 0.73 -16.42 -16.56
N VAL A 15 0.21 -15.88 -17.67
CA VAL A 15 -1.20 -15.87 -18.04
C VAL A 15 -1.64 -17.27 -18.46
N LEU A 16 -2.49 -17.90 -17.68
CA LEU A 16 -3.27 -19.08 -18.08
C LEU A 16 -4.59 -18.62 -18.70
N THR A 17 -4.73 -18.77 -20.02
CA THR A 17 -5.98 -18.51 -20.75
C THR A 17 -7.00 -19.60 -20.47
N VAL A 18 -8.10 -19.25 -19.82
CA VAL A 18 -9.28 -20.10 -19.68
C VAL A 18 -10.40 -19.59 -20.54
N SER A 19 -10.87 -20.43 -21.47
CA SER A 19 -11.94 -20.15 -22.44
C SER A 19 -13.31 -20.03 -21.74
N SER A 20 -14.02 -18.92 -21.98
CA SER A 20 -15.29 -18.56 -21.37
C SER A 20 -16.51 -19.11 -22.12
N THR A 21 -17.39 -19.81 -21.41
CA THR A 21 -18.79 -20.07 -21.80
C THR A 21 -19.67 -18.93 -21.29
N VAL A 22 -20.50 -18.39 -22.17
CA VAL A 22 -21.44 -17.28 -21.92
C VAL A 22 -22.56 -17.75 -20.98
N GLY A 23 -22.62 -17.20 -19.77
CA GLY A 23 -23.69 -17.43 -18.81
C GLY A 23 -23.91 -16.22 -17.92
N LEU A 24 -25.13 -15.68 -17.94
CA LEU A 24 -25.78 -14.75 -16.99
C LEU A 24 -24.88 -13.83 -16.15
N ALA A 25 -25.00 -12.53 -16.38
CA ALA A 25 -24.26 -11.45 -15.69
C ALA A 25 -24.51 -11.44 -14.16
N THR A 26 -23.80 -12.27 -13.45
CA THR A 26 -23.42 -11.95 -12.07
C THR A 26 -22.18 -11.07 -12.19
N ALA A 27 -22.13 -9.94 -11.48
CA ALA A 27 -20.94 -9.10 -11.39
C ALA A 27 -19.79 -9.96 -10.78
N ALA A 28 -19.11 -10.71 -11.62
CA ALA A 28 -17.93 -11.45 -11.22
C ALA A 28 -16.79 -10.43 -11.05
N PRO A 29 -15.94 -10.58 -10.03
CA PRO A 29 -14.75 -9.75 -9.93
C PRO A 29 -13.91 -9.90 -11.19
N LEU A 30 -13.33 -8.80 -11.68
CA LEU A 30 -12.42 -8.79 -12.83
C LEU A 30 -11.24 -9.72 -12.55
N GLU A 31 -10.64 -9.55 -11.38
CA GLU A 31 -9.58 -10.39 -10.88
C GLU A 31 -9.50 -10.30 -9.35
N ARG A 32 -9.01 -11.38 -8.76
CA ARG A 32 -8.62 -11.41 -7.34
C ARG A 32 -7.34 -12.22 -7.19
N GLY A 33 -6.50 -11.82 -6.28
CA GLY A 33 -5.26 -12.54 -6.02
C GLY A 33 -4.76 -12.35 -4.61
N ARG A 34 -3.68 -13.06 -4.33
CA ARG A 34 -2.88 -12.92 -3.12
C ARG A 34 -1.42 -12.85 -3.53
N VAL A 35 -0.69 -11.96 -2.90
CA VAL A 35 0.75 -11.81 -3.07
C VAL A 35 1.37 -11.84 -1.67
N HIS A 36 2.44 -12.57 -1.52
CA HIS A 36 3.33 -12.49 -0.38
C HIS A 36 4.67 -11.95 -0.87
N ASP A 37 5.19 -10.93 -0.21
CA ASP A 37 6.48 -10.35 -0.52
C ASP A 37 7.29 -10.17 0.76
N SER A 38 8.62 -10.34 0.64
CA SER A 38 9.54 -10.15 1.76
C SER A 38 10.93 -9.83 1.25
N PHE A 39 11.62 -8.96 1.97
CA PHE A 39 13.05 -8.70 1.74
C PHE A 39 13.78 -8.41 3.05
N SER A 40 15.09 -8.53 3.01
CA SER A 40 16.01 -8.13 4.06
C SER A 40 17.23 -7.50 3.42
N GLU A 41 17.54 -6.28 3.79
CA GLU A 41 18.68 -5.54 3.25
C GLU A 41 19.38 -4.73 4.34
N VAL A 42 20.64 -4.38 4.10
CA VAL A 42 21.39 -3.47 4.95
C VAL A 42 21.41 -2.10 4.30
N VAL A 43 20.98 -1.10 5.05
CA VAL A 43 20.88 0.29 4.61
C VAL A 43 21.66 1.22 5.55
N GLU A 44 22.17 2.30 4.99
CA GLU A 44 22.69 3.42 5.76
C GLU A 44 21.56 4.47 5.85
N ASP A 45 20.88 4.53 6.97
CA ASP A 45 19.75 5.43 7.18
C ASP A 45 19.81 6.06 8.58
N CYS A 46 19.32 7.28 8.73
CA CYS A 46 19.39 8.06 9.97
C CYS A 46 20.82 8.16 10.57
N GLY A 47 21.87 7.99 9.77
CA GLY A 47 23.26 7.97 10.22
C GLY A 47 23.68 6.70 10.94
N LEU A 48 22.90 5.65 10.85
CA LEU A 48 23.15 4.31 11.39
C LEU A 48 23.18 3.25 10.28
N THR A 49 23.94 2.18 10.52
CA THR A 49 23.88 0.99 9.68
C THR A 49 22.76 0.07 10.20
N LEU A 50 21.66 -0.02 9.46
CA LEU A 50 20.46 -0.73 9.85
C LEU A 50 20.24 -1.94 8.96
N ARG A 51 19.79 -3.07 9.52
CA ARG A 51 19.12 -4.11 8.73
C ARG A 51 17.64 -3.76 8.66
N HIS A 52 17.12 -3.64 7.45
CA HIS A 52 15.72 -3.40 7.16
C HIS A 52 15.07 -4.69 6.68
N ASP A 53 14.21 -5.25 7.50
CA ASP A 53 13.41 -6.44 7.20
C ASP A 53 11.96 -6.03 6.91
N PHE A 54 11.40 -6.54 5.82
CA PHE A 54 10.01 -6.30 5.41
C PHE A 54 9.33 -7.60 5.03
N GLU A 55 8.09 -7.75 5.47
CA GLU A 55 7.22 -8.87 5.09
C GLU A 55 5.78 -8.38 4.97
N VAL A 56 5.10 -8.72 3.87
CA VAL A 56 3.72 -8.33 3.62
C VAL A 56 2.93 -9.43 2.92
N ASP A 57 1.72 -9.65 3.39
CA ASP A 57 0.67 -10.39 2.68
C ASP A 57 -0.37 -9.41 2.14
N VAL A 58 -0.61 -9.47 0.84
CA VAL A 58 -1.60 -8.65 0.14
C VAL A 58 -2.68 -9.54 -0.44
N THR A 59 -3.93 -9.17 -0.22
CA THR A 59 -5.07 -9.74 -0.96
C THR A 59 -5.73 -8.61 -1.73
N PHE A 60 -5.90 -8.78 -3.03
CA PHE A 60 -6.51 -7.77 -3.87
C PHE A 60 -7.72 -8.30 -4.63
N LEU A 61 -8.59 -7.36 -5.00
CA LEU A 61 -9.79 -7.58 -5.77
C LEU A 61 -10.04 -6.39 -6.69
N PHE A 62 -10.12 -6.64 -7.99
CA PHE A 62 -10.63 -5.68 -8.96
C PHE A 62 -12.08 -5.96 -9.30
N ASN A 63 -12.91 -4.92 -9.35
CA ASN A 63 -14.29 -4.97 -9.80
C ASN A 63 -14.55 -3.88 -10.83
N PHE A 64 -15.42 -4.18 -11.80
CA PHE A 64 -15.94 -3.15 -12.69
C PHE A 64 -17.09 -2.38 -12.05
N HIS A 65 -17.08 -1.06 -12.20
CA HIS A 65 -18.18 -0.21 -11.75
C HIS A 65 -18.56 0.83 -12.81
N GLY A 66 -19.83 1.27 -12.72
CA GLY A 66 -20.36 2.30 -13.57
C GLY A 66 -20.66 1.83 -15.01
N PRO A 67 -21.24 2.74 -15.83
CA PRO A 67 -21.58 2.45 -17.23
C PRO A 67 -20.32 2.30 -18.13
N ASP A 68 -19.24 2.92 -17.74
CA ASP A 68 -17.96 2.93 -18.50
C ASP A 68 -17.09 1.72 -18.17
N GLY A 69 -17.49 0.90 -17.18
CA GLY A 69 -16.81 -0.34 -16.81
C GLY A 69 -15.40 -0.14 -16.28
N LEU A 70 -15.15 0.97 -15.58
CA LEU A 70 -13.84 1.25 -14.99
C LEU A 70 -13.51 0.26 -13.86
N ALA A 71 -12.24 -0.10 -13.75
CA ALA A 71 -11.76 -1.00 -12.71
C ALA A 71 -11.55 -0.27 -11.38
N TYR A 72 -12.05 -0.87 -10.29
CA TYR A 72 -11.90 -0.38 -8.91
C TYR A 72 -11.15 -1.41 -8.09
N LEU A 73 -10.10 -0.98 -7.42
CA LEU A 73 -9.28 -1.80 -6.55
C LEU A 73 -9.80 -1.80 -5.12
N LEU A 74 -9.79 -2.97 -4.50
CA LEU A 74 -9.85 -3.18 -3.06
C LEU A 74 -8.66 -4.06 -2.68
N GLU A 75 -7.79 -3.56 -1.81
CA GLU A 75 -6.67 -4.30 -1.24
C GLU A 75 -6.80 -4.39 0.27
N THR A 76 -6.39 -5.54 0.81
CA THR A 76 -6.05 -5.67 2.22
C THR A 76 -4.61 -6.10 2.32
N PHE A 77 -3.83 -5.45 3.16
CA PHE A 77 -2.44 -5.78 3.37
C PHE A 77 -2.10 -5.76 4.85
N HIS A 78 -1.40 -6.80 5.28
CA HIS A 78 -0.91 -6.92 6.64
C HIS A 78 0.53 -7.44 6.60
N GLY A 79 1.33 -6.99 7.54
CA GLY A 79 2.72 -7.35 7.56
C GLY A 79 3.48 -6.69 8.69
N THR A 80 4.78 -6.82 8.59
CA THR A 80 5.74 -6.23 9.50
C THR A 80 6.86 -5.54 8.75
N GLN A 81 7.37 -4.47 9.34
CA GLN A 81 8.58 -3.81 8.90
C GLN A 81 9.44 -3.53 10.12
N SER A 82 10.72 -3.86 10.04
CA SER A 82 11.61 -3.76 11.20
C SER A 82 12.97 -3.17 10.78
N TRP A 83 13.48 -2.27 11.60
CA TRP A 83 14.82 -1.73 11.47
C TRP A 83 15.63 -2.17 12.66
N THR A 84 16.72 -2.91 12.42
CA THR A 84 17.63 -3.41 13.46
C THR A 84 18.97 -2.70 13.35
N ASN A 85 19.37 -2.00 14.40
CA ASN A 85 20.69 -1.38 14.47
C ASN A 85 21.77 -2.46 14.62
N LEU A 86 22.65 -2.59 13.63
CA LEU A 86 23.69 -3.60 13.59
C LEU A 86 24.80 -3.40 14.65
N ALA A 87 24.85 -2.24 15.30
CA ALA A 87 25.85 -1.98 16.34
C ALA A 87 25.42 -2.56 17.72
N ASN A 88 24.12 -2.73 17.96
CA ASN A 88 23.61 -3.14 19.29
C ASN A 88 22.50 -4.21 19.22
N ASP A 89 22.10 -4.67 18.02
CA ASP A 89 21.04 -5.64 17.76
C ASP A 89 19.65 -5.25 18.26
N GLN A 90 19.43 -3.94 18.53
CA GLN A 90 18.11 -3.43 18.91
C GLN A 90 17.24 -3.17 17.68
N SER A 91 15.93 -3.46 17.78
CA SER A 91 15.00 -3.35 16.68
C SER A 91 13.84 -2.41 16.99
N TYR A 92 13.44 -1.61 16.00
CA TYR A 92 12.24 -0.81 15.99
C TYR A 92 11.31 -1.38 14.91
N THR A 93 10.09 -1.79 15.31
CA THR A 93 9.23 -2.59 14.44
C THR A 93 7.85 -1.98 14.32
N VAL A 94 7.29 -1.96 13.11
CA VAL A 94 5.87 -1.68 12.88
C VAL A 94 5.14 -2.93 12.40
N VAL A 95 4.01 -3.22 13.02
CA VAL A 95 3.03 -4.21 12.56
C VAL A 95 1.84 -3.46 11.98
N PHE A 96 1.50 -3.71 10.73
CA PHE A 96 0.43 -3.01 10.04
C PHE A 96 -0.66 -3.96 9.54
N ASN A 97 -1.91 -3.46 9.56
CA ASN A 97 -3.06 -4.13 9.00
C ASN A 97 -4.00 -3.08 8.41
N ASN A 98 -3.99 -2.97 7.09
CA ASN A 98 -4.60 -1.86 6.39
C ASN A 98 -5.43 -2.34 5.19
N VAL A 99 -6.37 -1.49 4.79
CA VAL A 99 -7.22 -1.63 3.60
C VAL A 99 -7.03 -0.40 2.74
N SER A 100 -6.80 -0.61 1.45
CA SER A 100 -6.85 0.43 0.42
C SER A 100 -8.05 0.17 -0.50
N LYS A 101 -8.80 1.21 -0.81
CA LYS A 101 -10.00 1.08 -1.65
C LYS A 101 -10.19 2.31 -2.53
N ASP A 102 -10.42 2.07 -3.82
CA ASP A 102 -10.87 3.11 -4.72
C ASP A 102 -12.34 3.45 -4.42
N LEU A 103 -12.57 4.70 -4.05
CA LEU A 103 -13.91 5.24 -3.81
C LEU A 103 -14.52 5.79 -5.10
N LYS A 104 -13.68 6.35 -5.96
CA LYS A 104 -14.05 6.91 -7.26
C LYS A 104 -12.88 6.78 -8.22
N VAL A 105 -13.19 6.34 -9.43
CA VAL A 105 -12.30 6.36 -10.60
C VAL A 105 -12.93 7.29 -11.61
N THR A 106 -12.15 8.23 -12.14
CA THR A 106 -12.60 9.21 -13.13
C THR A 106 -11.66 9.14 -14.32
N ASP A 107 -12.21 8.84 -15.50
CA ASP A 107 -11.49 8.94 -16.76
C ASP A 107 -11.43 10.42 -17.18
N ASN A 108 -10.21 10.93 -17.37
CA ASN A 108 -9.95 12.32 -17.73
C ASN A 108 -10.02 12.56 -19.25
N GLY A 109 -10.07 11.48 -20.07
CA GLY A 109 -10.17 11.53 -21.52
C GLY A 109 -8.87 11.88 -22.23
N ASP A 110 -7.74 11.76 -21.53
CA ASP A 110 -6.38 12.06 -22.03
C ASP A 110 -5.37 10.95 -21.68
N ASP A 111 -5.84 9.71 -21.73
CA ASP A 111 -5.11 8.50 -21.33
C ASP A 111 -4.78 8.44 -19.82
N THR A 112 -5.42 9.30 -18.99
CA THR A 112 -5.23 9.28 -17.54
C THR A 112 -6.52 9.02 -16.77
N LEU A 113 -6.39 8.46 -15.57
CA LEU A 113 -7.47 8.34 -14.57
C LEU A 113 -7.10 9.11 -13.30
N THR A 114 -8.09 9.75 -12.70
CA THR A 114 -7.98 10.25 -11.33
C THR A 114 -8.66 9.27 -10.38
N LEU A 115 -7.90 8.74 -9.42
CA LEU A 115 -8.41 7.84 -8.40
C LEU A 115 -8.57 8.58 -7.08
N LEU A 116 -9.77 8.58 -6.49
CA LEU A 116 -9.98 8.92 -5.09
C LEU A 116 -9.85 7.64 -4.26
N VAL A 117 -8.79 7.54 -3.50
CA VAL A 117 -8.43 6.37 -2.70
C VAL A 117 -8.73 6.61 -1.23
N MET A 118 -9.25 5.60 -0.55
CA MET A 118 -9.38 5.55 0.90
C MET A 118 -8.41 4.51 1.46
N ASN A 119 -7.58 4.92 2.40
CA ASN A 119 -6.83 4.00 3.24
C ASN A 119 -7.44 3.99 4.65
N ALA A 120 -7.60 2.78 5.22
CA ALA A 120 -8.07 2.57 6.58
C ALA A 120 -7.31 1.42 7.23
N GLY A 121 -7.02 1.52 8.53
CA GLY A 121 -6.36 0.44 9.24
C GLY A 121 -5.67 0.87 10.51
N ALA A 122 -4.67 0.08 10.92
CA ALA A 122 -3.88 0.35 12.11
C ALA A 122 -2.41 -0.06 11.91
N ASN A 123 -1.52 0.81 12.37
CA ASN A 123 -0.09 0.56 12.51
C ASN A 123 0.24 0.56 14.01
N LYS A 124 0.97 -0.45 14.46
CA LYS A 124 1.42 -0.58 15.84
C LYS A 124 2.95 -0.62 15.85
N TRP A 125 3.54 0.27 16.59
CA TRP A 125 4.98 0.45 16.68
C TRP A 125 5.50 -0.15 17.97
N PHE A 126 6.57 -0.91 17.88
CA PHE A 126 7.16 -1.63 19.00
C PHE A 126 8.64 -1.28 19.13
N GLY A 127 9.08 -1.14 20.37
CA GLY A 127 10.48 -0.95 20.72
C GLY A 127 11.26 -2.26 20.85
N PRO A 128 12.55 -2.17 21.24
CA PRO A 128 13.48 -3.30 21.29
C PRO A 128 13.03 -4.47 22.18
N ASP A 129 12.37 -4.17 23.28
CA ASP A 129 11.87 -5.17 24.24
C ASP A 129 10.48 -5.71 23.88
N GLY A 130 9.96 -5.33 22.69
CA GLY A 130 8.63 -5.70 22.22
C GLY A 130 7.50 -4.91 22.91
N GLU A 131 7.81 -3.83 23.61
CA GLU A 131 6.82 -2.93 24.20
C GLU A 131 6.11 -2.13 23.11
N LEU A 132 4.81 -1.97 23.25
CA LEU A 132 4.01 -1.13 22.37
C LEU A 132 4.28 0.34 22.66
N LEU A 133 4.83 1.07 21.67
CA LEU A 133 5.17 2.48 21.77
C LEU A 133 4.03 3.36 21.28
N PHE A 134 3.56 3.12 20.03
CA PHE A 134 2.59 3.97 19.36
C PHE A 134 1.53 3.14 18.64
N ILE A 135 0.37 3.75 18.45
CA ILE A 135 -0.70 3.24 17.59
C ILE A 135 -1.20 4.37 16.70
N ASP A 136 -1.13 4.14 15.39
CA ASP A 136 -1.86 4.96 14.42
C ASP A 136 -3.00 4.13 13.87
N SER A 137 -4.22 4.62 13.98
CA SER A 137 -5.38 3.92 13.47
C SER A 137 -6.43 4.89 12.99
N GLY A 138 -7.00 4.61 11.84
CA GLY A 138 -8.00 5.51 11.30
C GLY A 138 -8.21 5.36 9.81
N THR A 139 -8.74 6.42 9.23
CA THR A 139 -9.06 6.48 7.80
C THR A 139 -8.65 7.83 7.26
N PHE A 140 -7.98 7.84 6.11
CA PHE A 140 -7.69 9.05 5.33
C PHE A 140 -8.00 8.83 3.85
N ARG A 141 -8.10 9.92 3.08
CA ARG A 141 -8.38 9.86 1.65
C ARG A 141 -7.42 10.77 0.90
N PHE A 142 -7.03 10.32 -0.27
CA PHE A 142 -6.14 11.07 -1.16
C PHE A 142 -6.52 10.83 -2.61
N GLU A 143 -6.04 11.69 -3.48
CA GLU A 143 -6.16 11.52 -4.93
C GLU A 143 -4.80 11.26 -5.55
N ILE A 144 -4.80 10.40 -6.57
CA ILE A 144 -3.66 10.12 -7.43
C ILE A 144 -4.06 10.19 -8.88
N LEU A 145 -3.10 10.54 -9.73
CA LEU A 145 -3.20 10.47 -11.18
C LEU A 145 -2.45 9.24 -11.66
N ILE A 146 -3.08 8.46 -12.52
CA ILE A 146 -2.45 7.31 -13.19
C ILE A 146 -2.55 7.44 -14.70
N ASP A 147 -1.55 6.93 -15.42
CA ASP A 147 -1.61 6.67 -16.87
C ASP A 147 -2.11 5.25 -17.08
N HIS A 148 -3.16 5.09 -17.88
CA HIS A 148 -3.74 3.78 -18.20
C HIS A 148 -3.34 3.24 -19.57
N GLY A 149 -2.35 3.87 -20.25
CA GLY A 149 -1.79 3.39 -21.50
C GLY A 149 -2.79 3.20 -22.64
N GLY A 150 -3.94 3.90 -22.60
CA GLY A 150 -5.04 3.74 -23.56
C GLY A 150 -6.02 2.60 -23.20
N THR A 151 -5.89 1.98 -22.04
CA THR A 151 -6.69 0.80 -21.58
C THR A 151 -7.43 1.05 -20.26
N PRO A 152 -8.38 2.02 -20.18
CA PRO A 152 -8.96 2.49 -18.90
C PRO A 152 -9.73 1.42 -18.10
N THR A 153 -9.99 0.26 -18.70
CA THR A 153 -10.66 -0.87 -18.06
C THR A 153 -9.71 -2.02 -17.69
N TYR A 154 -8.39 -1.86 -17.94
CA TYR A 154 -7.39 -2.89 -17.66
C TYR A 154 -6.31 -2.33 -16.72
N PRO A 155 -6.40 -2.58 -15.41
CA PRO A 155 -5.58 -1.87 -14.41
C PRO A 155 -4.16 -2.44 -14.22
N PHE A 156 -3.73 -3.44 -15.00
CA PHE A 156 -2.45 -4.13 -14.80
C PHE A 156 -1.27 -3.49 -15.53
N ASP A 157 -1.53 -2.54 -16.40
CA ASP A 157 -0.54 -1.72 -17.11
C ASP A 157 -0.58 -0.24 -16.70
N ASP A 158 -1.35 0.06 -15.65
CA ASP A 158 -1.46 1.39 -15.08
C ASP A 158 -0.15 1.83 -14.43
N GLU A 159 0.25 3.09 -14.66
CA GLU A 159 1.43 3.70 -14.05
C GLU A 159 1.01 4.94 -13.21
N GLU A 160 1.45 4.99 -11.96
CA GLU A 160 1.22 6.17 -11.12
C GLU A 160 2.09 7.33 -11.60
N LEU A 161 1.45 8.43 -12.00
CA LEU A 161 2.12 9.64 -12.46
C LEU A 161 2.35 10.64 -11.33
N GLU A 162 1.32 10.89 -10.50
CA GLU A 162 1.36 11.97 -9.52
C GLU A 162 0.45 11.69 -8.31
N PHE A 163 0.93 12.05 -7.12
CA PHE A 163 0.11 12.18 -5.93
C PHE A 163 -0.52 13.58 -5.90
N LEU A 164 -1.83 13.68 -6.14
CA LEU A 164 -2.55 14.95 -6.25
C LEU A 164 -2.84 15.60 -4.89
N GLY A 165 -2.77 14.83 -3.80
CA GLY A 165 -2.88 15.35 -2.45
C GLY A 165 -3.89 14.65 -1.57
N VAL A 166 -3.89 15.05 -0.29
CA VAL A 166 -4.84 14.56 0.71
C VAL A 166 -6.15 15.30 0.58
N VAL A 167 -7.26 14.56 0.37
CA VAL A 167 -8.62 15.09 0.27
C VAL A 167 -9.33 15.09 1.64
N LYS A 168 -8.96 14.12 2.48
CA LYS A 168 -9.45 14.05 3.86
C LYS A 168 -8.32 13.57 4.75
N ASP A 169 -7.94 14.39 5.72
CA ASP A 169 -6.93 14.07 6.72
C ASP A 169 -7.31 12.84 7.54
N LEU A 170 -6.31 12.26 8.19
CA LEU A 170 -6.49 11.11 9.06
C LEU A 170 -7.55 11.41 10.13
N THR A 171 -8.57 10.57 10.17
CA THR A 171 -9.59 10.58 11.22
C THR A 171 -9.39 9.35 12.06
N GLY A 172 -8.93 9.52 13.29
CA GLY A 172 -8.62 8.41 14.18
C GLY A 172 -7.52 8.77 15.18
N ARG A 173 -6.80 7.77 15.63
CA ARG A 173 -5.65 7.92 16.53
C ARG A 173 -4.37 8.04 15.70
N ALA A 174 -3.54 9.01 16.01
CA ALA A 174 -2.27 9.28 15.34
C ALA A 174 -1.20 9.62 16.40
N ASP A 175 -0.66 8.58 17.06
CA ASP A 175 0.36 8.78 18.11
C ASP A 175 1.70 9.23 17.51
N THR A 176 1.93 8.95 16.21
CA THR A 176 3.16 9.38 15.51
C THR A 176 3.02 10.73 14.82
N ASP A 177 1.87 11.42 14.96
CA ASP A 177 1.70 12.75 14.36
C ASP A 177 2.72 13.74 14.92
N GLY A 178 3.48 14.36 14.02
CA GLY A 178 4.55 15.30 14.35
C GLY A 178 5.86 14.66 14.85
N ARG A 179 5.97 13.32 14.88
CA ARG A 179 7.25 12.63 15.13
C ARG A 179 8.05 12.51 13.83
N ASP A 180 9.38 12.55 13.99
CA ASP A 180 10.31 12.26 12.90
C ASP A 180 10.83 10.83 13.02
N PHE A 181 10.90 10.11 11.91
CA PHE A 181 11.33 8.71 11.90
C PHE A 181 12.77 8.53 12.39
N CYS A 182 13.69 9.43 11.99
CA CYS A 182 15.08 9.32 12.42
C CYS A 182 15.24 9.66 13.90
N ASP A 183 14.43 10.58 14.42
CA ASP A 183 14.40 10.86 15.86
C ASP A 183 13.94 9.62 16.63
N ASP A 184 12.92 8.91 16.15
CA ASP A 184 12.45 7.64 16.74
C ASP A 184 13.53 6.55 16.67
N ILE A 185 14.18 6.38 15.52
CA ILE A 185 15.31 5.44 15.37
C ILE A 185 16.41 5.73 16.40
N HIS A 186 16.80 7.00 16.57
CA HIS A 186 17.80 7.37 17.56
C HIS A 186 17.32 7.21 19.02
N GLU A 187 16.05 7.50 19.30
CA GLU A 187 15.47 7.38 20.63
C GLU A 187 15.41 5.92 21.10
N PHE A 188 15.03 4.99 20.22
CA PHE A 188 14.72 3.62 20.61
C PHE A 188 15.81 2.61 20.33
N ILE A 189 16.62 2.83 19.28
CA ILE A 189 17.65 1.87 18.87
C ILE A 189 19.01 2.49 18.55
N GLY A 190 19.19 3.80 18.78
CA GLY A 190 20.44 4.55 18.52
C GLY A 190 21.59 4.28 19.49
#